data_26b16c3499ee254da6cdcca7c0e5ce90
#
_entry.id   26b16c3499ee254da6cdcca7c0e5ce90
#
_cell.length_a   1.000
_cell.length_b   1.000
_cell.length_c   1.000
_cell.angle_alpha   90.00
_cell.angle_beta   90.00
_cell.angle_gamma   90.00
#
_symmetry.space_group_name_H-M   'P 1'
#
loop_
_entity.id
_entity.type
_entity.pdbx_description
1 polymer ?
#
loop_
_entity_poly.entity_id
_entity_poly.type
_entity_poly.pdbx_seq_one_letter_code
_entity_poly.pdbx_strand_id
1 'polypeptide(L)'
;MLGRTAGGLYWMFRYLERSENTARLIEAGLRIALTRSADVNEEWASVVTTASQRDAYLQRYDSFEAATAIDFLLRDRSNPSSVRSVVDAARSSAREVRTALTREVWEATNSTWMSVRDALARPVPQRELPRVLGLIRQESAIVRGAVLGTMMRNDIYDFARLGTFIERADNTARILDVKYHILLPSFEKVGGSLDYYQWAAILRAVSARRSYHVLYKLSLIHI
;
A
#
# COMPACT_ATOMS: atom_id res chain seq x y z
N MET A 1 -11.84 -26.83 5.12
CA MET A 1 -10.68 -26.17 5.80
C MET A 1 -11.11 -25.67 7.17
N LEU A 2 -10.22 -25.70 8.18
CA LEU A 2 -10.52 -25.17 9.52
C LEU A 2 -10.58 -23.63 9.49
N GLY A 3 -11.51 -23.02 10.26
CA GLY A 3 -11.68 -21.57 10.30
C GLY A 3 -10.42 -20.80 10.69
N ARG A 4 -9.56 -21.37 11.57
CA ARG A 4 -8.25 -20.80 11.92
C ARG A 4 -7.30 -20.72 10.72
N THR A 5 -7.27 -21.76 9.89
CA THR A 5 -6.44 -21.77 8.67
C THR A 5 -6.94 -20.75 7.66
N ALA A 6 -8.26 -20.67 7.45
CA ALA A 6 -8.88 -19.68 6.58
C ALA A 6 -8.56 -18.25 7.03
N GLY A 7 -8.72 -17.96 8.32
CA GLY A 7 -8.39 -16.67 8.91
C GLY A 7 -6.91 -16.32 8.77
N GLY A 8 -6.01 -17.26 9.06
CA GLY A 8 -4.57 -17.03 8.91
C GLY A 8 -4.15 -16.72 7.48
N LEU A 9 -4.69 -17.44 6.48
CA LEU A 9 -4.48 -17.15 5.06
C LEU A 9 -5.02 -15.78 4.66
N TYR A 10 -6.27 -15.51 5.01
CA TYR A 10 -6.92 -14.24 4.73
C TYR A 10 -6.11 -13.05 5.27
N TRP A 11 -5.73 -13.07 6.55
CA TRP A 11 -4.98 -11.98 7.15
C TRP A 11 -3.55 -11.88 6.65
N MET A 12 -2.85 -12.99 6.42
CA MET A 12 -1.51 -12.99 5.81
C MET A 12 -1.50 -12.20 4.51
N PHE A 13 -2.45 -12.49 3.61
CA PHE A 13 -2.50 -11.84 2.29
C PHE A 13 -3.07 -10.43 2.33
N ARG A 14 -3.94 -10.10 3.29
CA ARG A 14 -4.31 -8.71 3.58
C ARG A 14 -3.09 -7.88 3.98
N TYR A 15 -2.26 -8.39 4.88
CA TYR A 15 -1.07 -7.68 5.35
C TYR A 15 -0.02 -7.48 4.24
N LEU A 16 0.22 -8.48 3.41
CA LEU A 16 1.14 -8.36 2.27
C LEU A 16 0.64 -7.32 1.25
N GLU A 17 -0.64 -7.33 0.91
CA GLU A 17 -1.23 -6.34 0.00
C GLU A 17 -1.19 -4.94 0.62
N ARG A 18 -1.46 -4.79 1.92
CA ARG A 18 -1.38 -3.52 2.64
C ARG A 18 0.03 -2.94 2.59
N SER A 19 1.06 -3.76 2.77
CA SER A 19 2.45 -3.29 2.69
C SER A 19 2.77 -2.67 1.33
N GLU A 20 2.31 -3.30 0.24
CA GLU A 20 2.47 -2.78 -1.11
C GLU A 20 1.65 -1.51 -1.34
N ASN A 21 0.39 -1.50 -0.91
CA ASN A 21 -0.50 -0.34 -1.04
C ASN A 21 0.05 0.88 -0.30
N THR A 22 0.59 0.70 0.92
CA THR A 22 1.23 1.77 1.68
C THR A 22 2.47 2.31 0.94
N ALA A 23 3.31 1.43 0.38
CA ALA A 23 4.47 1.87 -0.42
C ALA A 23 4.05 2.69 -1.65
N ARG A 24 3.00 2.27 -2.36
CA ARG A 24 2.44 3.00 -3.52
C ARG A 24 1.83 4.33 -3.12
N LEU A 25 1.15 4.38 -1.99
CA LEU A 25 0.54 5.60 -1.46
C LEU A 25 1.61 6.65 -1.10
N ILE A 26 2.69 6.24 -0.43
CA ILE A 26 3.82 7.12 -0.14
C ILE A 26 4.47 7.62 -1.44
N GLU A 27 4.66 6.74 -2.43
CA GLU A 27 5.21 7.14 -3.73
C GLU A 27 4.30 8.16 -4.44
N ALA A 28 2.98 8.01 -4.35
CA ALA A 28 2.03 8.97 -4.88
C ALA A 28 2.11 10.32 -4.16
N GLY A 29 2.18 10.33 -2.82
CA GLY A 29 2.38 11.54 -2.01
C GLY A 29 3.65 12.29 -2.37
N LEU A 30 4.79 11.58 -2.49
CA LEU A 30 6.06 12.17 -2.93
C LEU A 30 5.97 12.84 -4.31
N ARG A 31 5.21 12.25 -5.25
CA ARG A 31 5.03 12.82 -6.60
C ARG A 31 4.13 14.05 -6.58
N ILE A 32 3.07 14.04 -5.77
CA ILE A 32 2.16 15.18 -5.64
C ILE A 32 2.90 16.34 -4.99
N ALA A 33 3.69 16.09 -3.95
CA ALA A 33 4.50 17.12 -3.28
C ALA A 33 5.49 17.83 -4.22
N LEU A 34 5.98 17.16 -5.27
CA LEU A 34 6.83 17.78 -6.28
C LEU A 34 6.10 18.73 -7.25
N THR A 35 4.78 18.65 -7.32
CA THR A 35 3.98 19.41 -8.30
C THR A 35 3.24 20.60 -7.72
N ARG A 36 3.20 20.73 -6.39
CA ARG A 36 2.51 21.79 -5.67
C ARG A 36 3.48 22.79 -5.06
N SER A 37 3.13 24.07 -5.17
CA SER A 37 3.79 25.18 -4.45
C SER A 37 3.05 25.59 -3.16
N ALA A 38 1.95 24.94 -2.80
CA ALA A 38 1.10 25.27 -1.65
C ALA A 38 0.98 24.06 -0.70
N ASP A 39 1.03 24.35 0.57
CA ASP A 39 0.90 23.52 1.77
C ASP A 39 1.20 22.02 1.68
N VAL A 40 2.48 21.67 1.80
CA VAL A 40 3.00 20.29 1.86
C VAL A 40 2.36 19.48 3.01
N ASN A 41 1.93 20.16 4.09
CA ASN A 41 1.31 19.50 5.25
C ASN A 41 -0.06 18.91 4.92
N GLU A 42 -0.86 19.60 4.09
CA GLU A 42 -2.17 19.06 3.65
C GLU A 42 -2.02 17.80 2.81
N GLU A 43 -0.98 17.72 2.02
CA GLU A 43 -0.72 16.53 1.18
C GLU A 43 -0.37 15.31 2.03
N TRP A 44 0.48 15.46 3.03
CA TRP A 44 0.82 14.36 3.93
C TRP A 44 -0.32 14.02 4.88
N ALA A 45 -1.14 15.00 5.29
CA ALA A 45 -2.40 14.74 5.98
C ALA A 45 -3.32 13.83 5.14
N SER A 46 -3.43 14.11 3.83
CA SER A 46 -4.20 13.31 2.88
C SER A 46 -3.65 11.88 2.76
N VAL A 47 -2.33 11.71 2.66
CA VAL A 47 -1.67 10.40 2.60
C VAL A 47 -1.95 9.58 3.87
N VAL A 48 -1.77 10.17 5.05
CA VAL A 48 -2.03 9.51 6.34
C VAL A 48 -3.51 9.17 6.51
N THR A 49 -4.41 10.06 6.06
CA THR A 49 -5.87 9.83 6.09
C THR A 49 -6.26 8.68 5.17
N THR A 50 -5.72 8.62 3.95
CA THR A 50 -5.95 7.51 3.03
C THR A 50 -5.49 6.17 3.62
N ALA A 51 -4.39 6.17 4.36
CA ALA A 51 -3.92 5.00 5.10
C ALA A 51 -4.80 4.65 6.31
N SER A 52 -5.85 5.45 6.63
CA SER A 52 -6.70 5.34 7.83
C SER A 52 -5.92 5.41 9.14
N GLN A 53 -4.90 6.23 9.17
CA GLN A 53 -4.02 6.35 10.32
C GLN A 53 -4.00 7.76 10.92
N ARG A 54 -4.95 8.64 10.52
CA ARG A 54 -4.98 10.04 10.94
C ARG A 54 -5.03 10.20 12.45
N ASP A 55 -5.96 9.53 13.12
CA ASP A 55 -6.15 9.68 14.56
C ASP A 55 -4.95 9.12 15.33
N ALA A 56 -4.44 7.96 14.93
CA ALA A 56 -3.24 7.35 15.54
C ALA A 56 -2.00 8.23 15.32
N TYR A 57 -1.91 8.89 14.19
CA TYR A 57 -0.83 9.83 13.89
C TYR A 57 -0.89 11.07 14.79
N LEU A 58 -2.08 11.71 14.89
CA LEU A 58 -2.31 12.93 15.68
C LEU A 58 -2.16 12.71 17.20
N GLN A 59 -2.22 11.46 17.69
CA GLN A 59 -1.88 11.15 19.07
C GLN A 59 -0.38 11.29 19.38
N ARG A 60 0.48 11.43 18.35
CA ARG A 60 1.94 11.44 18.48
C ARG A 60 2.62 12.67 17.88
N TYR A 61 1.99 13.28 16.90
CA TYR A 61 2.56 14.38 16.12
C TYR A 61 1.53 15.49 15.96
N ASP A 62 1.95 16.73 16.15
CA ASP A 62 1.09 17.90 16.04
C ASP A 62 0.91 18.41 14.60
N SER A 63 1.78 17.97 13.68
CA SER A 63 1.80 18.42 12.28
C SER A 63 2.09 17.26 11.32
N PHE A 64 1.63 17.39 10.06
CA PHE A 64 1.85 16.37 9.03
C PHE A 64 3.10 16.68 8.19
N GLU A 65 4.27 16.50 8.77
CA GLU A 65 5.52 16.64 8.04
C GLU A 65 5.87 15.38 7.23
N ALA A 66 6.47 15.55 6.06
CA ALA A 66 6.85 14.45 5.17
C ALA A 66 7.68 13.38 5.89
N ALA A 67 8.69 13.79 6.64
CA ALA A 67 9.60 12.86 7.29
C ALA A 67 8.93 12.02 8.36
N THR A 68 8.10 12.64 9.21
CA THR A 68 7.37 11.96 10.30
C THR A 68 6.25 11.08 9.76
N ALA A 69 5.50 11.55 8.74
CA ALA A 69 4.43 10.78 8.09
C ALA A 69 4.99 9.53 7.39
N ILE A 70 6.09 9.67 6.67
CA ILE A 70 6.75 8.54 5.98
C ILE A 70 7.28 7.54 7.02
N ASP A 71 8.00 7.99 8.06
CA ASP A 71 8.54 7.09 9.07
C ASP A 71 7.42 6.37 9.83
N PHE A 72 6.34 7.06 10.17
CA PHE A 72 5.15 6.50 10.82
C PHE A 72 4.48 5.41 9.98
N LEU A 73 4.34 5.63 8.67
CA LEU A 73 3.72 4.66 7.76
C LEU A 73 4.66 3.50 7.41
N LEU A 74 5.97 3.70 7.39
CA LEU A 74 6.93 2.66 7.04
C LEU A 74 7.39 1.84 8.25
N ARG A 75 7.72 2.49 9.36
CA ARG A 75 8.56 1.89 10.40
C ARG A 75 7.99 1.86 11.80
N ASP A 76 7.11 2.80 12.14
CA ASP A 76 6.65 2.96 13.52
C ASP A 76 5.91 1.70 14.00
N ARG A 77 6.45 1.06 15.04
CA ARG A 77 5.88 -0.16 15.61
C ARG A 77 4.59 0.08 16.41
N SER A 78 4.36 1.30 16.85
CA SER A 78 3.10 1.66 17.50
C SER A 78 1.96 1.79 16.52
N ASN A 79 2.28 1.95 15.22
CA ASN A 79 1.32 1.88 14.13
C ASN A 79 1.19 0.42 13.67
N PRO A 80 0.09 -0.28 13.99
CA PRO A 80 -0.11 -1.67 13.58
C PRO A 80 -0.26 -1.83 12.06
N SER A 81 -0.51 -0.73 11.35
CA SER A 81 -0.63 -0.69 9.88
C SER A 81 0.66 -0.21 9.19
N SER A 82 1.74 0.10 9.92
CA SER A 82 3.02 0.41 9.29
C SER A 82 3.53 -0.79 8.47
N VAL A 83 4.27 -0.52 7.40
CA VAL A 83 4.82 -1.59 6.54
C VAL A 83 5.58 -2.62 7.36
N ARG A 84 6.40 -2.18 8.33
CA ARG A 84 7.13 -3.06 9.23
C ARG A 84 6.20 -3.95 10.05
N SER A 85 5.17 -3.37 10.68
CA SER A 85 4.23 -4.11 11.52
C SER A 85 3.40 -5.11 10.72
N VAL A 86 2.90 -4.73 9.54
CA VAL A 86 2.09 -5.64 8.72
C VAL A 86 2.92 -6.77 8.11
N VAL A 87 4.19 -6.54 7.77
CA VAL A 87 5.06 -7.61 7.29
C VAL A 87 5.45 -8.58 8.41
N ASP A 88 5.66 -8.09 9.64
CA ASP A 88 5.82 -8.93 10.83
C ASP A 88 4.56 -9.80 11.07
N ALA A 89 3.36 -9.18 10.97
CA ALA A 89 2.09 -9.88 11.13
C ALA A 89 1.83 -10.90 10.00
N ALA A 90 2.17 -10.57 8.75
CA ALA A 90 2.06 -11.50 7.63
C ALA A 90 2.91 -12.75 7.84
N ARG A 91 4.17 -12.57 8.27
CA ARG A 91 5.05 -13.70 8.60
C ARG A 91 4.52 -14.54 9.77
N SER A 92 3.98 -13.88 10.81
CA SER A 92 3.38 -14.60 11.94
C SER A 92 2.20 -15.46 11.49
N SER A 93 1.27 -14.87 10.71
CA SER A 93 0.15 -15.61 10.12
C SER A 93 0.63 -16.77 9.22
N ALA A 94 1.67 -16.54 8.40
CA ALA A 94 2.27 -17.60 7.56
C ALA A 94 2.81 -18.78 8.40
N ARG A 95 3.39 -18.53 9.57
CA ARG A 95 3.85 -19.59 10.49
C ARG A 95 2.68 -20.42 11.03
N GLU A 96 1.58 -19.76 11.37
CA GLU A 96 0.38 -20.45 11.89
C GLU A 96 -0.27 -21.37 10.86
N VAL A 97 -0.21 -20.99 9.59
CA VAL A 97 -0.79 -21.76 8.47
C VAL A 97 0.24 -22.47 7.61
N ARG A 98 1.44 -22.72 8.14
CA ARG A 98 2.59 -23.23 7.40
C ARG A 98 2.29 -24.51 6.61
N THR A 99 1.46 -25.39 7.13
CA THR A 99 1.07 -26.65 6.48
C THR A 99 0.10 -26.46 5.30
N ALA A 100 -0.52 -25.31 5.18
CA ALA A 100 -1.40 -24.95 4.08
C ALA A 100 -0.66 -24.22 2.94
N LEU A 101 0.58 -23.80 3.18
CA LEU A 101 1.40 -23.09 2.19
C LEU A 101 2.34 -24.06 1.46
N THR A 102 2.59 -23.79 0.18
CA THR A 102 3.70 -24.43 -0.52
C THR A 102 5.03 -23.95 0.05
N ARG A 103 6.08 -24.71 -0.23
CA ARG A 103 7.44 -24.36 0.18
C ARG A 103 7.84 -22.99 -0.39
N GLU A 104 7.54 -22.74 -1.64
CA GLU A 104 7.89 -21.53 -2.36
C GLU A 104 7.19 -20.31 -1.78
N VAL A 105 5.90 -20.41 -1.42
CA VAL A 105 5.15 -19.31 -0.77
C VAL A 105 5.71 -18.99 0.61
N TRP A 106 6.07 -20.02 1.38
CA TRP A 106 6.71 -19.84 2.68
C TRP A 106 8.07 -19.16 2.56
N GLU A 107 8.94 -19.66 1.67
CA GLU A 107 10.28 -19.12 1.47
C GLU A 107 10.22 -17.67 0.97
N ALA A 108 9.35 -17.37 -0.01
CA ALA A 108 9.12 -16.03 -0.49
C ALA A 108 8.65 -15.08 0.62
N THR A 109 7.69 -15.51 1.45
CA THR A 109 7.18 -14.68 2.56
C THR A 109 8.26 -14.42 3.62
N ASN A 110 9.07 -15.43 3.93
CA ASN A 110 10.15 -15.29 4.90
C ASN A 110 11.28 -14.41 4.37
N SER A 111 11.63 -14.52 3.10
CA SER A 111 12.60 -13.67 2.41
C SER A 111 12.12 -12.22 2.37
N THR A 112 10.86 -11.98 2.00
CA THR A 112 10.20 -10.66 2.04
C THR A 112 10.31 -10.03 3.41
N TRP A 113 10.00 -10.80 4.46
CA TRP A 113 10.13 -10.31 5.83
C TRP A 113 11.56 -9.89 6.18
N MET A 114 12.57 -10.70 5.81
CA MET A 114 13.98 -10.36 6.06
C MET A 114 14.40 -9.09 5.31
N SER A 115 14.12 -9.01 4.00
CA SER A 115 14.48 -7.89 3.13
C SER A 115 13.86 -6.57 3.63
N VAL A 116 12.55 -6.60 3.93
CA VAL A 116 11.82 -5.40 4.40
C VAL A 116 12.27 -4.98 5.80
N ARG A 117 12.44 -5.92 6.72
CA ARG A 117 12.96 -5.65 8.07
C ARG A 117 14.32 -4.97 8.03
N ASP A 118 15.23 -5.48 7.19
CA ASP A 118 16.59 -4.96 7.08
C ASP A 118 16.60 -3.57 6.41
N ALA A 119 15.79 -3.37 5.36
CA ALA A 119 15.62 -2.07 4.71
C ALA A 119 15.01 -1.01 5.64
N LEU A 120 14.15 -1.42 6.56
CA LEU A 120 13.47 -0.56 7.53
C LEU A 120 14.11 -0.59 8.94
N ALA A 121 15.33 -1.10 9.08
CA ALA A 121 16.02 -1.16 10.37
C ALA A 121 16.34 0.23 10.94
N ARG A 122 16.56 1.20 10.07
CA ARG A 122 16.87 2.62 10.38
C ARG A 122 15.91 3.55 9.64
N PRO A 123 15.75 4.82 10.05
CA PRO A 123 15.05 5.84 9.28
C PRO A 123 15.53 5.89 7.85
N VAL A 124 14.60 5.93 6.89
CA VAL A 124 14.93 5.90 5.46
C VAL A 124 15.21 7.31 4.97
N PRO A 125 16.44 7.65 4.56
CA PRO A 125 16.73 8.96 3.99
C PRO A 125 15.92 9.21 2.72
N GLN A 126 15.53 10.46 2.46
CA GLN A 126 14.70 10.81 1.31
C GLN A 126 15.27 10.30 -0.03
N ARG A 127 16.58 10.35 -0.21
CA ARG A 127 17.27 9.85 -1.42
C ARG A 127 17.12 8.33 -1.63
N GLU A 128 16.87 7.57 -0.55
CA GLU A 128 16.74 6.12 -0.60
C GLU A 128 15.28 5.65 -0.68
N LEU A 129 14.32 6.53 -0.46
CA LEU A 129 12.89 6.20 -0.50
C LEU A 129 12.47 5.48 -1.79
N PRO A 130 12.84 5.95 -3.00
CA PRO A 130 12.43 5.25 -4.23
C PRO A 130 12.93 3.80 -4.28
N ARG A 131 14.13 3.54 -3.79
CA ARG A 131 14.71 2.19 -3.71
C ARG A 131 13.96 1.31 -2.71
N VAL A 132 13.69 1.84 -1.50
CA VAL A 132 13.01 1.08 -0.45
C VAL A 132 11.55 0.81 -0.82
N LEU A 133 10.84 1.80 -1.36
CA LEU A 133 9.46 1.62 -1.84
C LEU A 133 9.40 0.62 -3.01
N GLY A 134 10.39 0.68 -3.91
CA GLY A 134 10.56 -0.29 -4.99
C GLY A 134 10.78 -1.71 -4.46
N LEU A 135 11.64 -1.89 -3.46
CA LEU A 135 11.89 -3.17 -2.79
C LEU A 135 10.59 -3.76 -2.21
N ILE A 136 9.83 -2.99 -1.42
CA ILE A 136 8.58 -3.46 -0.82
C ILE A 136 7.61 -3.97 -1.88
N ARG A 137 7.46 -3.26 -2.99
CA ARG A 137 6.59 -3.68 -4.11
C ARG A 137 7.10 -4.93 -4.80
N GLN A 138 8.40 -5.04 -5.01
CA GLN A 138 9.03 -6.21 -5.64
C GLN A 138 8.85 -7.45 -4.78
N GLU A 139 9.10 -7.37 -3.49
CA GLU A 139 8.94 -8.46 -2.55
C GLU A 139 7.48 -8.96 -2.51
N SER A 140 6.50 -8.06 -2.45
CA SER A 140 5.08 -8.43 -2.55
C SER A 140 4.74 -9.12 -3.88
N ALA A 141 5.35 -8.69 -4.99
CA ALA A 141 5.16 -9.33 -6.29
C ALA A 141 5.76 -10.75 -6.34
N ILE A 142 6.88 -10.99 -5.67
CA ILE A 142 7.52 -12.31 -5.55
C ILE A 142 6.58 -13.30 -4.82
N VAL A 143 6.01 -12.89 -3.68
CA VAL A 143 5.05 -13.75 -2.95
C VAL A 143 3.82 -14.04 -3.82
N ARG A 144 3.27 -13.05 -4.52
CA ARG A 144 2.15 -13.29 -5.45
C ARG A 144 2.51 -14.25 -6.57
N GLY A 145 3.71 -14.12 -7.12
CA GLY A 145 4.23 -15.03 -8.14
C GLY A 145 4.30 -16.47 -7.63
N ALA A 146 4.83 -16.68 -6.43
CA ALA A 146 4.88 -17.98 -5.79
C ALA A 146 3.46 -18.58 -5.59
N VAL A 147 2.51 -17.80 -5.10
CA VAL A 147 1.10 -18.23 -4.94
C VAL A 147 0.50 -18.66 -6.28
N LEU A 148 0.65 -17.83 -7.31
CA LEU A 148 0.08 -18.08 -8.63
C LEU A 148 0.69 -19.30 -9.32
N GLY A 149 1.99 -19.53 -9.10
CA GLY A 149 2.75 -20.58 -9.76
C GLY A 149 2.71 -21.93 -9.06
N THR A 150 2.48 -21.97 -7.74
CA THR A 150 2.69 -23.20 -6.98
C THR A 150 1.50 -23.68 -6.14
N MET A 151 0.54 -22.82 -5.84
CA MET A 151 -0.63 -23.23 -5.06
C MET A 151 -1.73 -23.84 -5.93
N MET A 152 -2.30 -24.95 -5.45
CA MET A 152 -3.50 -25.54 -6.07
C MET A 152 -4.69 -24.61 -5.95
N ARG A 153 -5.55 -24.60 -6.98
CA ARG A 153 -6.79 -23.81 -7.04
C ARG A 153 -7.89 -24.50 -6.21
N ASN A 154 -7.82 -24.31 -4.90
CA ASN A 154 -8.76 -24.86 -3.92
C ASN A 154 -9.06 -23.79 -2.85
N ASP A 155 -9.81 -24.16 -1.81
CA ASP A 155 -10.20 -23.26 -0.71
C ASP A 155 -9.02 -22.47 -0.12
N ILE A 156 -7.83 -23.10 -0.01
CA ILE A 156 -6.62 -22.45 0.53
C ILE A 156 -6.22 -21.27 -0.34
N TYR A 157 -6.16 -21.49 -1.67
CA TYR A 157 -5.88 -20.47 -2.64
C TYR A 157 -6.96 -19.37 -2.64
N ASP A 158 -8.24 -19.75 -2.56
CA ASP A 158 -9.36 -18.81 -2.60
C ASP A 158 -9.36 -17.87 -1.40
N PHE A 159 -9.08 -18.38 -0.18
CA PHE A 159 -8.94 -17.52 1.00
C PHE A 159 -7.72 -16.58 0.92
N ALA A 160 -6.62 -17.03 0.35
CA ALA A 160 -5.46 -16.19 0.09
C ALA A 160 -5.81 -15.04 -0.89
N ARG A 161 -6.51 -15.37 -1.98
CA ARG A 161 -6.99 -14.38 -2.97
C ARG A 161 -8.01 -13.42 -2.39
N LEU A 162 -8.95 -13.93 -1.58
CA LEU A 162 -9.95 -13.11 -0.90
C LEU A 162 -9.28 -12.04 -0.03
N GLY A 163 -8.28 -12.40 0.78
CA GLY A 163 -7.51 -11.45 1.58
C GLY A 163 -6.87 -10.35 0.72
N THR A 164 -6.22 -10.74 -0.38
CA THR A 164 -5.62 -9.78 -1.32
C THR A 164 -6.65 -8.82 -1.91
N PHE A 165 -7.77 -9.33 -2.44
CA PHE A 165 -8.72 -8.49 -3.16
C PHE A 165 -9.56 -7.61 -2.24
N ILE A 166 -9.91 -8.07 -1.05
CA ILE A 166 -10.61 -7.23 -0.06
C ILE A 166 -9.72 -6.05 0.37
N GLU A 167 -8.43 -6.28 0.61
CA GLU A 167 -7.52 -5.18 0.95
C GLU A 167 -7.34 -4.20 -0.22
N ARG A 168 -7.28 -4.71 -1.45
CA ARG A 168 -7.18 -3.87 -2.64
C ARG A 168 -8.44 -3.03 -2.86
N ALA A 169 -9.62 -3.61 -2.66
CA ALA A 169 -10.89 -2.91 -2.76
C ALA A 169 -10.98 -1.79 -1.71
N ASP A 170 -10.65 -2.10 -0.45
CA ASP A 170 -10.61 -1.15 0.65
C ASP A 170 -9.68 0.03 0.35
N ASN A 171 -8.44 -0.26 -0.08
CA ASN A 171 -7.47 0.78 -0.44
C ASN A 171 -7.94 1.64 -1.62
N THR A 172 -8.54 1.04 -2.64
CA THR A 172 -9.06 1.77 -3.80
C THR A 172 -10.20 2.71 -3.40
N ALA A 173 -11.14 2.22 -2.57
CA ALA A 173 -12.24 3.03 -2.07
C ALA A 173 -11.73 4.24 -1.26
N ARG A 174 -10.75 4.05 -0.38
CA ARG A 174 -10.16 5.13 0.43
C ARG A 174 -9.45 6.18 -0.42
N ILE A 175 -8.70 5.74 -1.44
CA ILE A 175 -8.02 6.68 -2.36
C ILE A 175 -9.05 7.55 -3.09
N LEU A 176 -10.17 6.98 -3.54
CA LEU A 176 -11.24 7.71 -4.19
C LEU A 176 -11.94 8.66 -3.23
N ASP A 177 -12.24 8.21 -2.01
CA ASP A 177 -12.85 9.02 -0.96
C ASP A 177 -12.02 10.27 -0.66
N VAL A 178 -10.72 10.12 -0.43
CA VAL A 178 -9.79 11.25 -0.20
C VAL A 178 -9.70 12.17 -1.41
N LYS A 179 -9.72 11.61 -2.64
CA LYS A 179 -9.70 12.42 -3.86
C LYS A 179 -10.91 13.35 -3.94
N TYR A 180 -12.11 12.83 -3.67
CA TYR A 180 -13.33 13.59 -3.79
C TYR A 180 -13.56 14.58 -2.62
N HIS A 181 -13.23 14.18 -1.41
CA HIS A 181 -13.58 14.99 -0.22
C HIS A 181 -12.45 15.90 0.26
N ILE A 182 -11.18 15.60 -0.04
CA ILE A 182 -10.04 16.37 0.45
C ILE A 182 -9.29 17.10 -0.67
N LEU A 183 -9.03 16.40 -1.78
CA LEU A 183 -8.18 16.95 -2.85
C LEU A 183 -8.94 17.77 -3.90
N LEU A 184 -10.27 17.70 -3.94
CA LEU A 184 -11.14 18.49 -4.84
C LEU A 184 -12.20 19.26 -4.04
N PRO A 185 -11.81 20.28 -3.30
CA PRO A 185 -12.77 21.03 -2.47
C PRO A 185 -13.73 21.92 -3.25
N SER A 186 -13.53 22.16 -4.56
CA SER A 186 -14.40 22.99 -5.39
C SER A 186 -14.50 22.50 -6.83
N PHE A 187 -15.71 22.59 -7.41
CA PHE A 187 -16.01 22.25 -8.80
C PHE A 187 -15.20 23.05 -9.84
N GLU A 188 -14.76 24.26 -9.50
CA GLU A 188 -13.98 25.12 -10.39
C GLU A 188 -12.59 24.57 -10.74
N LYS A 189 -12.10 23.59 -9.99
CA LYS A 189 -10.78 22.96 -10.20
C LYS A 189 -10.84 21.66 -10.99
N VAL A 190 -12.03 21.18 -11.34
CA VAL A 190 -12.22 19.96 -12.14
C VAL A 190 -11.69 20.19 -13.57
N GLY A 191 -10.91 19.24 -14.09
CA GLY A 191 -10.34 19.32 -15.43
C GLY A 191 -9.07 20.18 -15.56
N GLY A 192 -8.64 20.84 -14.49
CA GLY A 192 -7.39 21.59 -14.48
C GLY A 192 -6.12 20.71 -14.46
N SER A 193 -4.97 21.34 -14.68
CA SER A 193 -3.67 20.62 -14.67
C SER A 193 -3.41 19.88 -13.34
N LEU A 194 -3.79 20.48 -12.21
CA LEU A 194 -3.65 19.87 -10.89
C LEU A 194 -4.50 18.59 -10.76
N ASP A 195 -5.76 18.66 -11.20
CA ASP A 195 -6.67 17.52 -11.21
C ASP A 195 -6.12 16.38 -12.06
N TYR A 196 -5.59 16.69 -13.25
CA TYR A 196 -4.90 15.71 -14.09
C TYR A 196 -3.74 15.02 -13.36
N TYR A 197 -2.87 15.76 -12.67
CA TYR A 197 -1.74 15.18 -11.95
C TYR A 197 -2.19 14.31 -10.78
N GLN A 198 -3.23 14.71 -10.06
CA GLN A 198 -3.81 13.93 -8.97
C GLN A 198 -4.39 12.60 -9.48
N TRP A 199 -5.18 12.62 -10.57
CA TRP A 199 -5.70 11.40 -11.19
C TRP A 199 -4.59 10.49 -11.72
N ALA A 200 -3.55 11.06 -12.32
CA ALA A 200 -2.38 10.29 -12.75
C ALA A 200 -1.66 9.61 -11.57
N ALA A 201 -1.57 10.28 -10.41
CA ALA A 201 -0.99 9.72 -9.19
C ALA A 201 -1.87 8.58 -8.62
N ILE A 202 -3.19 8.77 -8.57
CA ILE A 202 -4.17 7.76 -8.14
C ILE A 202 -4.08 6.51 -9.00
N LEU A 203 -4.15 6.65 -10.33
CA LEU A 203 -4.06 5.52 -11.25
C LEU A 203 -2.74 4.76 -11.12
N ARG A 204 -1.64 5.44 -10.79
CA ARG A 204 -0.37 4.78 -10.46
C ARG A 204 -0.45 4.03 -9.12
N ALA A 205 -1.02 4.65 -8.09
CA ALA A 205 -1.16 4.04 -6.77
C ALA A 205 -1.93 2.71 -6.82
N VAL A 206 -3.01 2.66 -7.62
CA VAL A 206 -3.80 1.43 -7.83
C VAL A 206 -3.28 0.55 -8.99
N SER A 207 -2.12 0.87 -9.58
CA SER A 207 -1.51 0.15 -10.73
C SER A 207 -2.37 0.13 -12.00
N ALA A 208 -3.32 1.04 -12.16
CA ALA A 208 -4.30 1.04 -13.25
C ALA A 208 -3.94 2.00 -14.41
N ARG A 209 -2.89 2.81 -14.29
CA ARG A 209 -2.59 3.87 -15.28
C ARG A 209 -2.44 3.34 -16.70
N ARG A 210 -1.64 2.27 -16.89
CA ARG A 210 -1.43 1.68 -18.23
C ARG A 210 -2.72 1.09 -18.78
N SER A 211 -3.46 0.34 -17.98
CA SER A 211 -4.73 -0.27 -18.38
C SER A 211 -5.75 0.80 -18.77
N TYR A 212 -5.81 1.90 -18.01
CA TYR A 212 -6.67 3.04 -18.33
C TYR A 212 -6.34 3.63 -19.71
N HIS A 213 -5.07 3.92 -20.00
CA HIS A 213 -4.67 4.44 -21.31
C HIS A 213 -4.96 3.47 -22.46
N VAL A 214 -4.80 2.17 -22.25
CA VAL A 214 -5.08 1.15 -23.28
C VAL A 214 -6.58 1.05 -23.56
N LEU A 215 -7.41 1.05 -22.51
CA LEU A 215 -8.86 0.87 -22.65
C LEU A 215 -9.55 2.09 -23.27
N TYR A 216 -9.20 3.26 -22.77
CA TYR A 216 -9.94 4.47 -23.16
C TYR A 216 -9.28 5.26 -24.27
N LYS A 217 -8.02 4.99 -24.63
CA LYS A 217 -7.23 5.71 -25.64
C LYS A 217 -7.26 7.24 -25.45
N LEU A 218 -7.63 7.71 -24.26
CA LEU A 218 -7.89 9.10 -23.92
C LEU A 218 -6.77 9.64 -23.05
N SER A 219 -6.52 10.94 -23.16
CA SER A 219 -5.75 11.63 -22.13
C SER A 219 -6.57 11.68 -20.82
N LEU A 220 -5.90 11.79 -19.67
CA LEU A 220 -6.57 11.91 -18.37
C LEU A 220 -7.44 13.19 -18.22
N ILE A 221 -7.43 14.08 -19.22
CA ILE A 221 -8.22 15.32 -19.25
C ILE A 221 -9.73 15.04 -19.42
N HIS A 222 -10.10 13.80 -19.77
CA HIS A 222 -11.50 13.42 -20.02
C HIS A 222 -12.13 12.58 -18.90
N ILE A 223 -11.49 12.54 -17.72
CA ILE A 223 -12.13 12.05 -16.50
C ILE A 223 -12.83 13.26 -15.81
#